data_b768fe89d8afe20eb7705743bbd47d57
#
_entry.id   b768fe89d8afe20eb7705743bbd47d57
#
_cell.length_a   1.000
_cell.length_b   1.000
_cell.length_c   1.000
_cell.angle_alpha   90.00
_cell.angle_beta   90.00
_cell.angle_gamma   90.00
#
_symmetry.space_group_name_H-M   'P 1'
#
loop_
_entity.id
_entity.type
_entity.pdbx_description
1 polymer ?
#
loop_
_entity_poly.entity_id
_entity_poly.type
_entity_poly.pdbx_seq_one_letter_code
_entity_poly.pdbx_strand_id
1 'polypeptide(L)'
;MMTIATSGAFRLRLLALLAMWAVCFVALDASAHDIPADVTVQAYVRPSGERLQLLVRVPLKAMRDVDYPRRPSGALDVARASAALREAAALWIADNVRLYENDQPLAAPRIVETRLSLESDRSFATFDGALAHLAAPALPATSELFWEQLLMDALLEYPIASAHSEFSIHPRLEKLGIRTRTVLRYVLPDGAVRVFEYHGDEGIVRLDPRWHHAALRFVESGFLHILSGADHLLFLLCLVIPFRRIVPLAVIVTGFTVAHSITLIASAFGLGPDALWFPPLIETLIAISILYVALENIIGAKVERRWVIALMLGLVHGFAFSFQLKQELQFAGGHLLTALFAFNAGVEVGQLLVLILVVPVLNALFRIVPERMGTIIVSAFVIHTAWHWLTERGEQLMRFPLPTLDAAALASLTRWAFVLVAVVALGWVVNVVRQNRTHVADATRTISNREARSDEHAH
;
A
#
# COMPACT_ATOMS: atom_id res chain seq x y z
N MET A 1 62.79 44.58 -26.53
CA MET A 1 63.27 43.20 -26.71
C MET A 1 62.73 42.30 -25.58
N MET A 2 61.45 42.03 -25.61
CA MET A 2 60.74 41.27 -24.50
C MET A 2 59.48 40.69 -25.05
N THR A 3 59.52 39.62 -25.88
CA THR A 3 58.34 38.97 -26.45
C THR A 3 58.59 37.57 -27.01
N ILE A 4 59.42 36.69 -26.44
CA ILE A 4 59.58 35.31 -26.95
C ILE A 4 59.52 34.22 -25.84
N ALA A 5 59.49 34.57 -24.55
CA ALA A 5 59.61 33.58 -23.49
C ALA A 5 58.22 33.00 -23.01
N THR A 6 57.09 33.58 -23.43
CA THR A 6 55.75 33.15 -22.94
C THR A 6 55.08 32.05 -23.78
N SER A 7 55.58 31.77 -25.01
CA SER A 7 54.91 30.80 -25.90
C SER A 7 55.25 29.35 -25.58
N GLY A 8 56.41 29.05 -25.00
CA GLY A 8 56.85 27.70 -24.69
C GLY A 8 56.10 27.09 -23.49
N ALA A 9 55.96 27.87 -22.41
CA ALA A 9 55.23 27.41 -21.21
C ALA A 9 53.72 27.27 -21.45
N PHE A 10 53.14 28.11 -22.32
CA PHE A 10 51.73 27.97 -22.71
C PHE A 10 51.49 26.70 -23.55
N ARG A 11 52.37 26.41 -24.52
CA ARG A 11 52.30 25.18 -25.34
C ARG A 11 52.47 23.92 -24.49
N LEU A 12 53.38 23.93 -23.51
CA LEU A 12 53.58 22.79 -22.61
C LEU A 12 52.35 22.54 -21.72
N ARG A 13 51.74 23.61 -21.20
CA ARG A 13 50.50 23.49 -20.39
C ARG A 13 49.33 23.03 -21.24
N LEU A 14 49.21 23.48 -22.49
CA LEU A 14 48.16 23.04 -23.42
C LEU A 14 48.33 21.57 -23.78
N LEU A 15 49.58 21.12 -24.05
CA LEU A 15 49.90 19.72 -24.32
C LEU A 15 49.66 18.81 -23.09
N ALA A 16 49.98 19.31 -21.89
CA ALA A 16 49.69 18.60 -20.65
C ALA A 16 48.16 18.47 -20.38
N LEU A 17 47.39 19.53 -20.66
CA LEU A 17 45.94 19.50 -20.59
C LEU A 17 45.31 18.56 -21.63
N LEU A 18 45.84 18.57 -22.87
CA LEU A 18 45.36 17.65 -23.91
C LEU A 18 45.75 16.20 -23.63
N ALA A 19 46.94 15.96 -23.08
CA ALA A 19 47.34 14.62 -22.64
C ALA A 19 46.49 14.11 -21.44
N MET A 20 46.20 15.01 -20.50
CA MET A 20 45.30 14.70 -19.37
C MET A 20 43.88 14.46 -19.87
N TRP A 21 43.40 15.21 -20.85
CA TRP A 21 42.13 14.98 -21.54
C TRP A 21 42.10 13.66 -22.29
N ALA A 22 43.18 13.31 -23.02
CA ALA A 22 43.31 12.04 -23.74
C ALA A 22 43.33 10.82 -22.79
N VAL A 23 43.95 10.95 -21.60
CA VAL A 23 43.91 9.91 -20.56
C VAL A 23 42.51 9.74 -19.97
N CYS A 24 41.73 10.82 -19.87
CA CYS A 24 40.31 10.74 -19.44
C CYS A 24 39.41 10.07 -20.50
N PHE A 25 39.83 10.07 -21.78
CA PHE A 25 39.10 9.41 -22.87
C PHE A 25 39.56 7.97 -23.17
N VAL A 26 40.60 7.46 -22.52
CA VAL A 26 40.79 6.02 -22.44
C VAL A 26 39.73 5.51 -21.45
N ALA A 27 38.49 5.42 -21.94
CA ALA A 27 37.48 4.64 -21.29
C ALA A 27 38.03 3.21 -21.23
N LEU A 28 38.55 2.82 -20.09
CA LEU A 28 38.57 1.42 -19.73
C LEU A 28 37.12 0.97 -19.95
N ASP A 29 36.92 0.01 -20.83
CA ASP A 29 35.67 -0.75 -20.88
C ASP A 29 35.49 -1.43 -19.50
N ALA A 30 35.10 -0.63 -18.52
CA ALA A 30 34.49 -1.15 -17.32
C ALA A 30 33.14 -1.70 -17.81
N SER A 31 33.08 -2.99 -18.09
CA SER A 31 31.83 -3.70 -18.26
C SER A 31 31.09 -3.59 -16.91
N ALA A 32 30.43 -2.47 -16.69
CA ALA A 32 29.47 -2.32 -15.64
C ALA A 32 28.35 -3.31 -15.98
N HIS A 33 28.18 -4.35 -15.15
CA HIS A 33 27.06 -5.26 -15.26
C HIS A 33 25.78 -4.42 -15.25
N ASP A 34 25.04 -4.46 -16.35
CA ASP A 34 23.81 -3.68 -16.51
C ASP A 34 22.79 -4.20 -15.49
N ILE A 35 22.37 -3.32 -14.57
CA ILE A 35 21.38 -3.70 -13.55
C ILE A 35 20.03 -3.77 -14.24
N PRO A 36 19.33 -4.94 -14.24
CA PRO A 36 18.02 -5.04 -14.86
C PRO A 36 17.04 -4.00 -14.27
N ALA A 37 16.33 -3.30 -15.16
CA ALA A 37 15.37 -2.29 -14.73
C ALA A 37 14.23 -2.90 -13.92
N ASP A 38 13.67 -4.02 -14.40
CA ASP A 38 12.56 -4.72 -13.76
C ASP A 38 12.91 -6.20 -13.55
N VAL A 39 12.76 -6.69 -12.33
CA VAL A 39 12.97 -8.09 -11.96
C VAL A 39 11.74 -8.61 -11.25
N THR A 40 11.18 -9.73 -11.72
CA THR A 40 10.13 -10.45 -11.01
C THR A 40 10.71 -11.71 -10.39
N VAL A 41 10.61 -11.82 -9.07
CA VAL A 41 10.94 -13.01 -8.30
C VAL A 41 9.65 -13.75 -7.96
N GLN A 42 9.60 -15.05 -8.21
CA GLN A 42 8.52 -15.90 -7.74
C GLN A 42 9.07 -16.83 -6.65
N ALA A 43 8.35 -16.96 -5.56
CA ALA A 43 8.77 -17.79 -4.45
C ALA A 43 7.59 -18.58 -3.86
N TYR A 44 7.90 -19.77 -3.37
CA TYR A 44 7.01 -20.56 -2.52
C TYR A 44 7.70 -20.85 -1.18
N VAL A 45 6.95 -20.76 -0.10
CA VAL A 45 7.36 -21.25 1.22
C VAL A 45 6.35 -22.28 1.67
N ARG A 46 6.82 -23.48 2.03
CA ARG A 46 5.97 -24.58 2.54
C ARG A 46 6.63 -25.30 3.70
N PRO A 47 6.02 -25.33 4.89
CA PRO A 47 6.45 -26.21 5.96
C PRO A 47 6.04 -27.66 5.63
N SER A 48 6.97 -28.60 5.86
CA SER A 48 6.78 -30.02 5.60
C SER A 48 7.55 -30.86 6.62
N GLY A 49 6.85 -31.42 7.60
CA GLY A 49 7.48 -32.13 8.72
C GLY A 49 8.42 -31.22 9.52
N GLU A 50 9.70 -31.56 9.60
CA GLU A 50 10.74 -30.79 10.29
C GLU A 50 11.56 -29.87 9.34
N ARG A 51 11.02 -29.54 8.18
CA ARG A 51 11.68 -28.70 7.17
C ARG A 51 10.75 -27.63 6.67
N LEU A 52 11.30 -26.43 6.48
CA LEU A 52 10.68 -25.34 5.73
C LEU A 52 11.34 -25.28 4.36
N GLN A 53 10.56 -25.51 3.32
CA GLN A 53 11.01 -25.49 1.93
C GLN A 53 10.78 -24.10 1.35
N LEU A 54 11.85 -23.48 0.83
CA LEU A 54 11.82 -22.27 0.05
C LEU A 54 12.18 -22.60 -1.39
N LEU A 55 11.21 -22.47 -2.28
CA LEU A 55 11.38 -22.57 -3.73
C LEU A 55 11.41 -21.16 -4.31
N VAL A 56 12.44 -20.83 -5.09
CA VAL A 56 12.57 -19.48 -5.68
C VAL A 56 12.89 -19.59 -7.16
N ARG A 57 12.22 -18.79 -7.97
CA ARG A 57 12.51 -18.58 -9.39
C ARG A 57 12.94 -17.14 -9.63
N VAL A 58 14.13 -16.96 -10.18
CA VAL A 58 14.76 -15.65 -10.43
C VAL A 58 15.34 -15.61 -11.85
N PRO A 59 15.23 -14.50 -12.60
CA PRO A 59 15.95 -14.32 -13.85
C PRO A 59 17.47 -14.39 -13.63
N LEU A 60 18.15 -15.20 -14.42
CA LEU A 60 19.59 -15.41 -14.27
C LEU A 60 20.38 -14.10 -14.43
N LYS A 61 19.94 -13.21 -15.32
CA LYS A 61 20.49 -11.86 -15.52
C LYS A 61 20.46 -10.94 -14.29
N ALA A 62 19.61 -11.26 -13.31
CA ALA A 62 19.53 -10.48 -12.05
C ALA A 62 20.60 -10.89 -11.04
N MET A 63 21.13 -12.10 -11.15
CA MET A 63 22.16 -12.66 -10.26
C MET A 63 23.55 -12.42 -10.84
N ARG A 64 24.03 -11.21 -10.68
CA ARG A 64 25.35 -10.75 -11.12
C ARG A 64 26.46 -11.27 -10.21
N ASP A 65 27.67 -10.97 -10.55
CA ASP A 65 28.87 -11.35 -9.78
C ASP A 65 29.13 -12.86 -9.69
N VAL A 66 28.53 -13.62 -10.63
CA VAL A 66 28.75 -15.06 -10.81
C VAL A 66 29.24 -15.29 -12.24
N ASP A 67 30.34 -16.04 -12.36
CA ASP A 67 30.90 -16.37 -13.67
C ASP A 67 30.21 -17.61 -14.26
N TYR A 68 29.25 -17.35 -15.13
CA TYR A 68 28.51 -18.41 -15.82
C TYR A 68 29.35 -18.98 -16.98
N PRO A 69 29.61 -20.31 -17.02
CA PRO A 69 30.41 -20.92 -18.08
C PRO A 69 29.74 -20.73 -19.44
N ARG A 70 30.50 -20.22 -20.42
CA ARG A 70 30.03 -19.94 -21.77
C ARG A 70 30.77 -20.81 -22.77
N ARG A 71 30.10 -21.13 -23.86
CA ARG A 71 30.67 -21.74 -25.05
C ARG A 71 31.31 -20.68 -25.94
N PRO A 72 32.15 -21.10 -26.94
CA PRO A 72 32.68 -20.14 -27.91
C PRO A 72 31.62 -19.36 -28.70
N SER A 73 30.39 -19.90 -28.81
CA SER A 73 29.24 -19.21 -29.41
C SER A 73 28.64 -18.09 -28.54
N GLY A 74 29.09 -17.95 -27.28
CA GLY A 74 28.51 -17.05 -26.29
C GLY A 74 27.32 -17.64 -25.54
N ALA A 75 26.77 -18.77 -25.96
CA ALA A 75 25.71 -19.49 -25.27
C ALA A 75 26.19 -20.09 -23.95
N LEU A 76 25.28 -20.27 -22.99
CA LEU A 76 25.57 -20.91 -21.71
C LEU A 76 25.98 -22.38 -21.90
N ASP A 77 27.04 -22.81 -21.26
CA ASP A 77 27.39 -24.23 -21.17
C ASP A 77 26.56 -24.92 -20.09
N VAL A 78 25.41 -25.43 -20.48
CA VAL A 78 24.44 -26.06 -19.58
C VAL A 78 25.05 -27.22 -18.80
N ALA A 79 25.96 -28.00 -19.43
CA ALA A 79 26.60 -29.16 -18.80
C ALA A 79 27.51 -28.76 -17.61
N ARG A 80 28.07 -27.54 -17.64
CA ARG A 80 29.01 -27.04 -16.63
C ARG A 80 28.40 -26.00 -15.71
N ALA A 81 27.12 -25.60 -15.91
CA ALA A 81 26.48 -24.49 -15.19
C ALA A 81 26.15 -24.81 -13.73
N SER A 82 26.07 -26.07 -13.30
CA SER A 82 25.55 -26.47 -11.99
C SER A 82 26.30 -25.83 -10.79
N ALA A 83 27.61 -25.69 -10.87
CA ALA A 83 28.40 -25.05 -9.81
C ALA A 83 28.10 -23.55 -9.70
N ALA A 84 28.08 -22.84 -10.85
CA ALA A 84 27.74 -21.42 -10.90
C ALA A 84 26.30 -21.13 -10.45
N LEU A 85 25.34 -22.02 -10.77
CA LEU A 85 23.97 -21.89 -10.28
C LEU A 85 23.87 -22.05 -8.76
N ARG A 86 24.60 -22.96 -8.15
CA ARG A 86 24.67 -23.10 -6.70
C ARG A 86 25.31 -21.88 -6.02
N GLU A 87 26.37 -21.35 -6.63
CA GLU A 87 27.02 -20.12 -6.18
C GLU A 87 26.04 -18.93 -6.25
N ALA A 88 25.31 -18.77 -7.36
CA ALA A 88 24.29 -17.76 -7.52
C ALA A 88 23.18 -17.90 -6.48
N ALA A 89 22.69 -19.11 -6.23
CA ALA A 89 21.69 -19.38 -5.22
C ALA A 89 22.18 -19.06 -3.79
N ALA A 90 23.46 -19.31 -3.49
CA ALA A 90 24.04 -18.97 -2.21
C ALA A 90 24.13 -17.44 -2.04
N LEU A 91 24.82 -16.76 -2.95
CA LEU A 91 25.10 -15.33 -2.90
C LEU A 91 23.85 -14.46 -2.93
N TRP A 92 22.91 -14.77 -3.84
CA TRP A 92 21.79 -13.91 -4.10
C TRP A 92 20.50 -14.29 -3.36
N ILE A 93 20.34 -15.56 -2.96
CA ILE A 93 19.14 -16.05 -2.28
C ILE A 93 19.42 -16.42 -0.84
N ALA A 94 20.30 -17.38 -0.57
CA ALA A 94 20.52 -17.88 0.79
C ALA A 94 21.05 -16.81 1.76
N ASP A 95 21.96 -15.94 1.29
CA ASP A 95 22.55 -14.87 2.09
C ASP A 95 21.62 -13.68 2.30
N ASN A 96 20.61 -13.52 1.44
CA ASN A 96 19.70 -12.37 1.49
C ASN A 96 18.32 -12.69 2.07
N VAL A 97 17.80 -13.92 1.90
CA VAL A 97 16.51 -14.32 2.45
C VAL A 97 16.68 -14.85 3.86
N ARG A 98 16.05 -14.20 4.84
CA ARG A 98 16.00 -14.67 6.22
C ARG A 98 14.61 -15.18 6.56
N LEU A 99 14.55 -16.39 7.10
CA LEU A 99 13.31 -16.99 7.59
C LEU A 99 13.37 -17.11 9.13
N TYR A 100 12.20 -17.00 9.74
CA TYR A 100 12.04 -17.02 11.18
C TYR A 100 10.96 -18.04 11.55
N GLU A 101 11.15 -18.72 12.66
CA GLU A 101 10.16 -19.58 13.32
C GLU A 101 9.90 -19.02 14.72
N ASN A 102 8.65 -18.67 15.03
CA ASN A 102 8.24 -18.07 16.31
C ASN A 102 9.13 -16.85 16.69
N ASP A 103 9.35 -15.96 15.71
CA ASP A 103 10.20 -14.75 15.82
C ASP A 103 11.71 -15.04 16.04
N GLN A 104 12.16 -16.30 16.00
CA GLN A 104 13.58 -16.66 16.07
C GLN A 104 14.12 -16.93 14.67
N PRO A 105 15.31 -16.38 14.31
CA PRO A 105 15.89 -16.62 13.00
C PRO A 105 16.26 -18.10 12.84
N LEU A 106 15.91 -18.67 11.69
CA LEU A 106 16.31 -20.03 11.33
C LEU A 106 17.80 -20.07 10.97
N ALA A 107 18.41 -21.23 11.14
CA ALA A 107 19.78 -21.49 10.70
C ALA A 107 19.92 -21.32 9.19
N ALA A 108 21.16 -21.18 8.70
CA ALA A 108 21.43 -21.10 7.27
C ALA A 108 20.82 -22.29 6.51
N PRO A 109 20.22 -22.05 5.33
CA PRO A 109 19.57 -23.11 4.58
C PRO A 109 20.55 -24.06 3.91
N ARG A 110 20.09 -25.26 3.65
CA ARG A 110 20.73 -26.17 2.72
C ARG A 110 20.17 -25.93 1.33
N ILE A 111 21.03 -25.59 0.34
CA ILE A 111 20.65 -25.57 -1.08
C ILE A 111 20.55 -27.03 -1.54
N VAL A 112 19.31 -27.47 -1.78
CA VAL A 112 19.02 -28.86 -2.17
C VAL A 112 19.30 -29.06 -3.65
N GLU A 113 18.68 -28.23 -4.49
CA GLU A 113 18.76 -28.35 -5.93
C GLU A 113 18.67 -26.95 -6.59
N THR A 114 19.35 -26.82 -7.74
CA THR A 114 19.27 -25.64 -8.60
C THR A 114 19.10 -26.08 -10.04
N ARG A 115 18.28 -25.35 -10.81
CA ARG A 115 17.94 -25.70 -12.19
C ARG A 115 17.78 -24.49 -13.07
N LEU A 116 18.13 -24.64 -14.34
CA LEU A 116 17.80 -23.68 -15.40
C LEU A 116 16.39 -23.93 -15.93
N SER A 117 15.66 -22.85 -16.13
CA SER A 117 14.32 -22.85 -16.71
C SER A 117 14.21 -21.82 -17.82
N LEU A 118 13.35 -22.10 -18.80
CA LEU A 118 13.03 -21.14 -19.85
C LEU A 118 11.99 -20.12 -19.34
N GLU A 119 11.95 -18.93 -19.92
CA GLU A 119 10.91 -17.94 -19.61
C GLU A 119 9.49 -18.45 -19.91
N SER A 120 9.34 -19.36 -20.88
CA SER A 120 8.08 -19.99 -21.23
C SER A 120 7.65 -21.11 -20.29
N ASP A 121 8.52 -21.54 -19.35
CA ASP A 121 8.21 -22.60 -18.40
C ASP A 121 7.14 -22.18 -17.40
N ARG A 122 6.08 -23.00 -17.27
CA ARG A 122 4.93 -22.75 -16.39
C ARG A 122 4.88 -23.64 -15.17
N SER A 123 5.92 -24.42 -14.89
CA SER A 123 5.97 -25.31 -13.72
C SER A 123 5.77 -24.59 -12.39
N PHE A 124 6.17 -23.33 -12.32
CA PHE A 124 6.01 -22.45 -11.14
C PHE A 124 4.57 -21.95 -10.92
N ALA A 125 3.59 -22.42 -11.68
CA ALA A 125 2.18 -22.13 -11.42
C ALA A 125 1.68 -22.78 -10.13
N THR A 126 2.25 -23.95 -9.74
CA THR A 126 1.94 -24.65 -8.48
C THR A 126 3.23 -25.08 -7.77
N PHE A 127 3.17 -25.27 -6.45
CA PHE A 127 4.31 -25.74 -5.68
C PHE A 127 4.80 -27.13 -6.16
N ASP A 128 3.87 -28.07 -6.30
CA ASP A 128 4.22 -29.46 -6.68
C ASP A 128 4.71 -29.54 -8.13
N GLY A 129 4.20 -28.67 -9.02
CA GLY A 129 4.70 -28.51 -10.37
C GLY A 129 6.16 -28.02 -10.40
N ALA A 130 6.48 -27.01 -9.58
CA ALA A 130 7.83 -26.47 -9.47
C ALA A 130 8.81 -27.49 -8.86
N LEU A 131 8.36 -28.24 -7.84
CA LEU A 131 9.16 -29.31 -7.23
C LEU A 131 9.42 -30.46 -8.21
N ALA A 132 8.40 -30.89 -8.96
CA ALA A 132 8.54 -31.91 -10.00
C ALA A 132 9.48 -31.46 -11.13
N HIS A 133 9.43 -30.18 -11.49
CA HIS A 133 10.33 -29.60 -12.49
C HIS A 133 11.80 -29.66 -12.03
N LEU A 134 12.10 -29.37 -10.76
CA LEU A 134 13.46 -29.49 -10.25
C LEU A 134 14.01 -30.93 -10.32
N ALA A 135 13.15 -31.92 -10.13
CA ALA A 135 13.51 -33.34 -10.23
C ALA A 135 13.57 -33.88 -11.68
N ALA A 136 13.05 -33.14 -12.65
CA ALA A 136 13.00 -33.58 -14.06
C ALA A 136 14.41 -33.58 -14.71
N PRO A 137 14.63 -34.20 -15.88
CA PRO A 137 15.92 -34.15 -16.58
C PRO A 137 16.35 -32.71 -16.92
N ALA A 138 17.64 -32.41 -16.81
CA ALA A 138 18.20 -31.11 -17.19
C ALA A 138 17.95 -30.76 -18.66
N LEU A 139 18.03 -29.47 -19.00
CA LEU A 139 17.98 -29.05 -20.42
C LEU A 139 19.07 -29.73 -21.19
N PRO A 140 18.81 -30.10 -22.49
CA PRO A 140 19.80 -30.78 -23.30
C PRO A 140 21.11 -29.99 -23.41
N ALA A 141 22.24 -30.67 -23.21
CA ALA A 141 23.55 -30.04 -23.24
C ALA A 141 23.86 -29.38 -24.59
N THR A 142 23.18 -29.77 -25.67
CA THR A 142 23.33 -29.20 -27.02
C THR A 142 22.53 -27.91 -27.25
N SER A 143 21.70 -27.51 -26.31
CA SER A 143 20.85 -26.30 -26.46
C SER A 143 21.71 -25.05 -26.54
N GLU A 144 21.44 -24.18 -27.51
CA GLU A 144 22.05 -22.88 -27.72
C GLU A 144 21.18 -21.85 -26.95
N LEU A 145 21.47 -21.64 -25.65
CA LEU A 145 20.69 -20.79 -24.76
C LEU A 145 21.58 -19.67 -24.22
N PHE A 146 21.07 -18.43 -24.28
CA PHE A 146 21.75 -17.29 -23.74
C PHE A 146 21.28 -17.05 -22.28
N TRP A 147 22.23 -16.84 -21.38
CA TRP A 147 21.97 -16.75 -19.93
C TRP A 147 21.00 -15.61 -19.57
N GLU A 148 20.97 -14.53 -20.36
CA GLU A 148 20.08 -13.38 -20.16
C GLU A 148 18.59 -13.74 -20.32
N GLN A 149 18.28 -14.82 -21.04
CA GLN A 149 16.93 -15.30 -21.34
C GLN A 149 16.50 -16.47 -20.45
N LEU A 150 17.32 -16.82 -19.47
CA LEU A 150 17.07 -17.96 -18.61
C LEU A 150 16.65 -17.53 -17.22
N LEU A 151 15.89 -18.41 -16.58
CA LEU A 151 15.53 -18.35 -15.18
C LEU A 151 16.31 -19.42 -14.41
N MET A 152 16.61 -19.15 -13.15
CA MET A 152 17.08 -20.13 -12.20
C MET A 152 15.98 -20.47 -11.21
N ASP A 153 15.72 -21.76 -11.05
CA ASP A 153 14.92 -22.30 -9.96
C ASP A 153 15.85 -22.88 -8.91
N ALA A 154 15.57 -22.57 -7.64
CA ALA A 154 16.35 -23.08 -6.51
C ALA A 154 15.43 -23.59 -5.40
N LEU A 155 15.75 -24.76 -4.84
CA LEU A 155 15.13 -25.29 -3.63
C LEU A 155 16.10 -25.15 -2.47
N LEU A 156 15.69 -24.44 -1.43
CA LEU A 156 16.39 -24.30 -0.17
C LEU A 156 15.56 -24.93 0.94
N GLU A 157 16.20 -25.62 1.87
CA GLU A 157 15.56 -26.24 3.05
C GLU A 157 16.18 -25.68 4.33
N TYR A 158 15.30 -25.31 5.26
CA TYR A 158 15.62 -24.83 6.59
C TYR A 158 15.11 -25.85 7.62
N PRO A 159 15.89 -26.21 8.65
CA PRO A 159 15.39 -27.03 9.76
C PRO A 159 14.40 -26.19 10.60
N ILE A 160 13.26 -26.80 10.95
CA ILE A 160 12.21 -26.22 11.78
C ILE A 160 11.78 -27.16 12.87
N ALA A 161 11.25 -26.63 13.96
CA ALA A 161 10.74 -27.44 15.07
C ALA A 161 9.37 -28.06 14.77
N SER A 162 8.50 -27.32 14.06
CA SER A 162 7.15 -27.82 13.73
C SER A 162 6.59 -27.16 12.47
N ALA A 163 5.89 -27.93 11.62
CA ALA A 163 5.16 -27.41 10.48
C ALA A 163 3.98 -26.47 10.86
N HIS A 164 3.56 -26.48 12.13
CA HIS A 164 2.48 -25.62 12.66
C HIS A 164 3.01 -24.40 13.41
N SER A 165 4.31 -24.15 13.39
CA SER A 165 4.90 -22.95 13.96
C SER A 165 4.52 -21.70 13.19
N GLU A 166 4.68 -20.52 13.79
CA GLU A 166 4.52 -19.24 13.12
C GLU A 166 5.76 -18.91 12.31
N PHE A 167 5.61 -18.70 11.01
CA PHE A 167 6.71 -18.38 10.13
C PHE A 167 6.64 -16.92 9.67
N SER A 168 7.82 -16.31 9.59
CA SER A 168 8.02 -14.99 8.99
C SER A 168 9.20 -15.02 8.03
N ILE A 169 9.19 -14.14 7.04
CA ILE A 169 10.26 -14.01 6.05
C ILE A 169 10.69 -12.55 5.93
N HIS A 170 11.99 -12.31 5.79
CA HIS A 170 12.56 -11.04 5.38
C HIS A 170 13.32 -11.26 4.07
N PRO A 171 12.69 -11.06 2.92
CA PRO A 171 13.27 -11.32 1.61
C PRO A 171 13.99 -10.07 1.11
N ARG A 172 15.24 -9.87 1.47
CA ARG A 172 16.06 -8.74 1.03
C ARG A 172 16.55 -8.93 -0.41
N LEU A 173 15.59 -9.04 -1.34
CA LEU A 173 15.81 -9.30 -2.77
C LEU A 173 15.78 -8.03 -3.64
N GLU A 174 15.64 -6.86 -3.03
CA GLU A 174 15.59 -5.56 -3.71
C GLU A 174 16.82 -5.26 -4.57
N LYS A 175 17.96 -5.85 -4.22
CA LYS A 175 19.23 -5.67 -4.94
C LYS A 175 19.31 -6.39 -6.29
N LEU A 176 18.36 -7.26 -6.60
CA LEU A 176 18.33 -8.00 -7.86
C LEU A 176 18.05 -7.12 -9.08
N GLY A 177 17.38 -5.97 -8.88
CA GLY A 177 17.06 -5.04 -9.96
C GLY A 177 16.82 -3.63 -9.44
N ILE A 178 16.65 -2.65 -10.35
CA ILE A 178 16.26 -1.29 -9.97
C ILE A 178 14.86 -1.31 -9.35
N ARG A 179 13.95 -2.09 -9.94
CA ARG A 179 12.62 -2.38 -9.42
C ARG A 179 12.48 -3.89 -9.31
N THR A 180 12.41 -4.40 -8.09
CA THR A 180 12.20 -5.83 -7.83
C THR A 180 10.79 -6.04 -7.30
N ARG A 181 10.01 -6.84 -8.03
CA ARG A 181 8.69 -7.32 -7.64
C ARG A 181 8.81 -8.75 -7.16
N THR A 182 8.39 -9.03 -5.93
CA THR A 182 8.39 -10.39 -5.38
C THR A 182 6.96 -10.89 -5.24
N VAL A 183 6.68 -12.06 -5.82
CA VAL A 183 5.41 -12.80 -5.64
C VAL A 183 5.71 -14.04 -4.81
N LEU A 184 5.40 -13.95 -3.54
CA LEU A 184 5.60 -15.03 -2.55
C LEU A 184 4.28 -15.78 -2.31
N ARG A 185 4.31 -17.09 -2.37
CA ARG A 185 3.18 -17.98 -2.07
C ARG A 185 3.50 -18.84 -0.87
N TYR A 186 2.77 -18.65 0.20
CA TYR A 186 2.88 -19.49 1.39
C TYR A 186 1.83 -20.59 1.34
N VAL A 187 2.28 -21.84 1.32
CA VAL A 187 1.41 -23.02 1.32
C VAL A 187 1.27 -23.51 2.74
N LEU A 188 0.06 -23.38 3.29
CA LEU A 188 -0.24 -23.82 4.66
C LEU A 188 -0.27 -25.36 4.74
N PRO A 189 -0.17 -25.93 5.96
CA PRO A 189 -0.24 -27.39 6.15
C PRO A 189 -1.55 -28.02 5.68
N ASP A 190 -2.66 -27.28 5.67
CA ASP A 190 -3.97 -27.69 5.14
C ASP A 190 -4.08 -27.60 3.60
N GLY A 191 -3.04 -27.15 2.92
CA GLY A 191 -2.99 -26.97 1.47
C GLY A 191 -3.50 -25.62 0.97
N ALA A 192 -4.03 -24.75 1.82
CA ALA A 192 -4.41 -23.40 1.42
C ALA A 192 -3.18 -22.58 1.03
N VAL A 193 -3.31 -21.68 0.04
CA VAL A 193 -2.22 -20.85 -0.44
C VAL A 193 -2.53 -19.37 -0.17
N ARG A 194 -1.60 -18.71 0.51
CA ARG A 194 -1.63 -17.25 0.68
C ARG A 194 -0.61 -16.61 -0.24
N VAL A 195 -1.03 -15.60 -0.96
CA VAL A 195 -0.19 -14.88 -1.92
C VAL A 195 0.16 -13.52 -1.38
N PHE A 196 1.44 -13.20 -1.39
CA PHE A 196 1.99 -11.90 -1.04
C PHE A 196 2.69 -11.33 -2.27
N GLU A 197 2.41 -10.08 -2.56
CA GLU A 197 3.06 -9.35 -3.64
C GLU A 197 3.56 -8.01 -3.10
N TYR A 198 4.86 -7.74 -3.27
CA TYR A 198 5.48 -6.51 -2.78
C TYR A 198 6.63 -6.07 -3.70
N HIS A 199 7.00 -4.81 -3.57
CA HIS A 199 8.06 -4.16 -4.32
C HIS A 199 9.17 -3.71 -3.36
N GLY A 200 10.41 -4.10 -3.66
CA GLY A 200 11.55 -3.74 -2.82
C GLY A 200 11.60 -4.51 -1.50
N ASP A 201 11.97 -3.82 -0.42
CA ASP A 201 12.09 -4.39 0.93
C ASP A 201 10.89 -3.99 1.81
N GLU A 202 10.04 -4.95 2.16
CA GLU A 202 8.90 -4.80 3.08
C GLU A 202 9.29 -5.11 4.55
N GLY A 203 10.55 -5.40 4.82
CA GLY A 203 10.97 -5.86 6.13
C GLY A 203 10.49 -7.28 6.43
N ILE A 204 10.15 -7.54 7.70
CA ILE A 204 9.70 -8.87 8.15
C ILE A 204 8.21 -9.05 7.86
N VAL A 205 7.90 -9.98 6.94
CA VAL A 205 6.54 -10.35 6.56
C VAL A 205 6.13 -11.61 7.32
N ARG A 206 5.05 -11.54 8.11
CA ARG A 206 4.43 -12.70 8.76
C ARG A 206 3.58 -13.48 7.76
N LEU A 207 3.88 -14.77 7.58
CA LEU A 207 3.25 -15.60 6.56
C LEU A 207 1.85 -16.10 6.98
N ASP A 208 1.61 -16.22 8.30
CA ASP A 208 0.31 -16.53 8.89
C ASP A 208 0.11 -15.72 10.18
N PRO A 209 -0.22 -14.42 10.07
CA PRO A 209 -0.34 -13.59 11.27
C PRO A 209 -1.55 -14.04 12.10
N ARG A 210 -1.38 -14.07 13.43
CA ARG A 210 -2.51 -14.16 14.35
C ARG A 210 -3.39 -12.91 14.23
N TRP A 211 -4.67 -13.03 14.57
CA TRP A 211 -5.64 -11.93 14.43
C TRP A 211 -5.18 -10.62 15.08
N HIS A 212 -4.51 -10.68 16.24
CA HIS A 212 -4.02 -9.47 16.93
C HIS A 212 -2.80 -8.83 16.25
N HIS A 213 -1.92 -9.61 15.61
CA HIS A 213 -0.82 -9.07 14.80
C HIS A 213 -1.37 -8.36 13.56
N ALA A 214 -2.34 -8.98 12.88
CA ALA A 214 -3.04 -8.34 11.78
C ALA A 214 -3.75 -7.06 12.26
N ALA A 215 -4.49 -7.12 13.37
CA ALA A 215 -5.18 -5.97 13.93
C ALA A 215 -4.22 -4.81 14.22
N LEU A 216 -3.10 -5.05 14.91
CA LEU A 216 -2.15 -3.99 15.27
C LEU A 216 -1.53 -3.34 14.01
N ARG A 217 -1.11 -4.15 13.04
CA ARG A 217 -0.58 -3.63 11.76
C ARG A 217 -1.61 -2.74 11.05
N PHE A 218 -2.87 -3.16 11.01
CA PHE A 218 -3.91 -2.40 10.32
C PHE A 218 -4.38 -1.17 11.11
N VAL A 219 -4.31 -1.16 12.45
CA VAL A 219 -4.49 0.07 13.23
C VAL A 219 -3.39 1.09 12.89
N GLU A 220 -2.14 0.64 12.83
CA GLU A 220 -1.00 1.49 12.45
C GLU A 220 -1.16 2.02 11.02
N SER A 221 -1.50 1.15 10.06
CA SER A 221 -1.74 1.55 8.66
C SER A 221 -2.86 2.58 8.55
N GLY A 222 -4.00 2.39 9.23
CA GLY A 222 -5.11 3.35 9.25
C GLY A 222 -4.75 4.69 9.91
N PHE A 223 -3.97 4.65 10.98
CA PHE A 223 -3.46 5.85 11.64
C PHE A 223 -2.53 6.65 10.73
N LEU A 224 -1.56 5.99 10.10
CA LEU A 224 -0.61 6.61 9.18
C LEU A 224 -1.31 7.10 7.90
N HIS A 225 -2.35 6.41 7.43
CA HIS A 225 -3.16 6.81 6.28
C HIS A 225 -3.74 8.22 6.47
N ILE A 226 -4.28 8.53 7.66
CA ILE A 226 -4.79 9.87 7.96
C ILE A 226 -3.68 10.90 8.05
N LEU A 227 -2.56 10.59 8.68
CA LEU A 227 -1.46 11.54 8.87
C LEU A 227 -0.70 11.84 7.58
N SER A 228 -0.61 10.88 6.67
CA SER A 228 0.04 11.04 5.36
C SER A 228 -0.92 11.54 4.26
N GLY A 229 -2.23 11.38 4.44
CA GLY A 229 -3.26 11.79 3.49
C GLY A 229 -3.55 13.30 3.56
N ALA A 230 -2.94 14.08 2.67
CA ALA A 230 -3.16 15.54 2.63
C ALA A 230 -4.63 15.93 2.40
N ASP A 231 -5.39 15.12 1.67
CA ASP A 231 -6.84 15.27 1.46
C ASP A 231 -7.63 15.15 2.76
N HIS A 232 -7.32 14.16 3.59
CA HIS A 232 -7.92 14.00 4.92
C HIS A 232 -7.57 15.17 5.84
N LEU A 233 -6.32 15.60 5.85
CA LEU A 233 -5.87 16.72 6.68
C LEU A 233 -6.55 18.04 6.27
N LEU A 234 -6.65 18.33 4.97
CA LEU A 234 -7.34 19.53 4.47
C LEU A 234 -8.85 19.46 4.72
N PHE A 235 -9.46 18.28 4.56
CA PHE A 235 -10.87 18.10 4.91
C PHE A 235 -11.14 18.36 6.40
N LEU A 236 -10.34 17.75 7.31
CA LEU A 236 -10.44 17.96 8.75
C LEU A 236 -10.22 19.44 9.12
N LEU A 237 -9.24 20.09 8.50
CA LEU A 237 -9.01 21.52 8.68
C LEU A 237 -10.25 22.32 8.31
N CYS A 238 -10.85 22.07 7.13
CA CYS A 238 -12.09 22.74 6.71
C CYS A 238 -13.26 22.51 7.66
N LEU A 239 -13.35 21.32 8.24
CA LEU A 239 -14.38 20.98 9.19
C LEU A 239 -14.24 21.78 10.50
N VAL A 240 -12.99 21.98 10.97
CA VAL A 240 -12.67 22.65 12.24
C VAL A 240 -12.78 24.17 12.14
N ILE A 241 -12.48 24.79 11.00
CA ILE A 241 -12.44 26.26 10.83
C ILE A 241 -13.68 26.96 11.41
N PRO A 242 -14.93 26.64 11.03
CA PRO A 242 -16.12 27.32 11.52
C PRO A 242 -16.61 26.80 12.87
N PHE A 243 -16.11 25.67 13.33
CA PHE A 243 -16.69 24.97 14.48
C PHE A 243 -15.64 24.25 15.31
N ARG A 244 -15.17 24.89 16.37
CA ARG A 244 -14.01 24.47 17.17
C ARG A 244 -14.39 23.82 18.52
N ARG A 245 -15.43 22.98 18.54
CA ARG A 245 -15.83 22.20 19.73
C ARG A 245 -15.49 20.72 19.49
N ILE A 246 -14.55 20.17 20.25
CA ILE A 246 -14.01 18.82 20.04
C ILE A 246 -15.10 17.74 20.06
N VAL A 247 -16.00 17.74 21.05
CA VAL A 247 -17.00 16.66 21.20
C VAL A 247 -17.96 16.58 20.01
N PRO A 248 -18.62 17.68 19.55
CA PRO A 248 -19.44 17.61 18.33
C PRO A 248 -18.65 17.29 17.06
N LEU A 249 -17.40 17.76 16.95
CA LEU A 249 -16.53 17.43 15.83
C LEU A 249 -16.19 15.93 15.81
N ALA A 250 -15.89 15.33 16.96
CA ALA A 250 -15.66 13.90 17.07
C ALA A 250 -16.87 13.09 16.55
N VAL A 251 -18.10 13.47 16.89
CA VAL A 251 -19.32 12.81 16.38
C VAL A 251 -19.42 12.92 14.86
N ILE A 252 -19.10 14.09 14.29
CA ILE A 252 -19.13 14.28 12.83
C ILE A 252 -18.07 13.43 12.14
N VAL A 253 -16.86 13.38 12.71
CA VAL A 253 -15.72 12.61 12.20
C VAL A 253 -15.99 11.11 12.31
N THR A 254 -16.56 10.63 13.44
CA THR A 254 -17.01 9.23 13.54
C THR A 254 -18.06 8.89 12.47
N GLY A 255 -18.96 9.81 12.14
CA GLY A 255 -19.91 9.65 11.03
C GLY A 255 -19.20 9.48 9.69
N PHE A 256 -18.13 10.25 9.43
CA PHE A 256 -17.27 10.07 8.26
C PHE A 256 -16.60 8.69 8.26
N THR A 257 -15.98 8.27 9.39
CA THR A 257 -15.31 6.98 9.53
C THR A 257 -16.27 5.81 9.28
N VAL A 258 -17.50 5.88 9.80
CA VAL A 258 -18.53 4.86 9.55
C VAL A 258 -18.86 4.76 8.06
N ALA A 259 -19.10 5.89 7.40
CA ALA A 259 -19.38 5.93 5.97
C ALA A 259 -18.20 5.42 5.13
N HIS A 260 -16.98 5.85 5.47
CA HIS A 260 -15.73 5.38 4.89
C HIS A 260 -15.60 3.85 5.02
N SER A 261 -15.88 3.30 6.21
CA SER A 261 -15.83 1.87 6.48
C SER A 261 -16.79 1.08 5.58
N ILE A 262 -18.00 1.58 5.34
CA ILE A 262 -19.00 0.92 4.50
C ILE A 262 -18.48 0.74 3.08
N THR A 263 -17.96 1.78 2.45
CA THR A 263 -17.48 1.72 1.06
C THR A 263 -16.15 0.98 0.95
N LEU A 264 -15.29 1.09 1.96
CA LEU A 264 -14.05 0.33 2.04
C LEU A 264 -14.30 -1.18 2.12
N ILE A 265 -15.19 -1.61 3.04
CA ILE A 265 -15.59 -3.02 3.20
C ILE A 265 -16.27 -3.52 1.91
N ALA A 266 -17.23 -2.76 1.37
CA ALA A 266 -17.89 -3.11 0.12
C ALA A 266 -16.89 -3.31 -1.03
N SER A 267 -15.89 -2.44 -1.14
CA SER A 267 -14.85 -2.56 -2.16
C SER A 267 -13.92 -3.75 -1.92
N ALA A 268 -13.58 -4.07 -0.66
CA ALA A 268 -12.78 -5.25 -0.31
C ALA A 268 -13.46 -6.56 -0.73
N PHE A 269 -14.80 -6.59 -0.73
CA PHE A 269 -15.62 -7.70 -1.24
C PHE A 269 -15.90 -7.63 -2.75
N GLY A 270 -15.22 -6.76 -3.49
CA GLY A 270 -15.36 -6.67 -4.95
C GLY A 270 -16.67 -6.04 -5.42
N LEU A 271 -17.39 -5.31 -4.56
CA LEU A 271 -18.63 -4.64 -4.94
C LEU A 271 -18.40 -3.29 -5.63
N GLY A 272 -17.16 -2.77 -5.62
CA GLY A 272 -16.78 -1.55 -6.35
C GLY A 272 -16.58 -1.81 -7.84
N PRO A 273 -16.73 -0.77 -8.70
CA PRO A 273 -16.40 -0.88 -10.12
C PRO A 273 -14.91 -1.22 -10.31
N ASP A 274 -14.63 -2.24 -11.13
CA ASP A 274 -13.27 -2.63 -11.51
C ASP A 274 -12.96 -2.05 -12.91
N ALA A 275 -12.80 -0.72 -12.97
CA ALA A 275 -12.58 0.01 -14.21
C ALA A 275 -11.49 1.07 -14.02
N LEU A 276 -10.64 1.24 -15.04
CA LEU A 276 -9.50 2.16 -14.99
C LEU A 276 -9.89 3.64 -14.81
N TRP A 277 -11.10 4.03 -15.20
CA TRP A 277 -11.63 5.39 -15.02
C TRP A 277 -12.12 5.64 -13.58
N PHE A 278 -12.37 4.60 -12.79
CA PHE A 278 -13.01 4.74 -11.48
C PHE A 278 -12.09 5.40 -10.43
N PRO A 279 -10.80 5.04 -10.27
CA PRO A 279 -9.90 5.74 -9.35
C PRO A 279 -9.78 7.25 -9.66
N PRO A 280 -9.50 7.70 -10.90
CA PRO A 280 -9.47 9.12 -11.23
C PRO A 280 -10.79 9.85 -10.98
N LEU A 281 -11.94 9.18 -11.17
CA LEU A 281 -13.24 9.75 -10.82
C LEU A 281 -13.34 10.01 -9.31
N ILE A 282 -13.02 9.03 -8.49
CA ILE A 282 -13.09 9.15 -7.02
C ILE A 282 -12.14 10.25 -6.53
N GLU A 283 -10.93 10.31 -7.03
CA GLU A 283 -9.96 11.35 -6.68
C GLU A 283 -10.45 12.75 -7.09
N THR A 284 -11.11 12.88 -8.25
CA THR A 284 -11.74 14.13 -8.70
C THR A 284 -12.86 14.52 -7.75
N LEU A 285 -13.72 13.57 -7.35
CA LEU A 285 -14.81 13.82 -6.40
C LEU A 285 -14.31 14.23 -5.02
N ILE A 286 -13.18 13.68 -4.56
CA ILE A 286 -12.52 14.11 -3.32
C ILE A 286 -12.08 15.58 -3.44
N ALA A 287 -11.40 15.95 -4.51
CA ALA A 287 -10.98 17.34 -4.74
C ALA A 287 -12.17 18.31 -4.78
N ILE A 288 -13.25 17.96 -5.49
CA ILE A 288 -14.51 18.73 -5.51
C ILE A 288 -15.09 18.89 -4.12
N SER A 289 -15.06 17.83 -3.32
CA SER A 289 -15.63 17.82 -1.98
C SER A 289 -14.88 18.76 -1.01
N ILE A 290 -13.56 18.74 -1.03
CA ILE A 290 -12.72 19.64 -0.22
C ILE A 290 -12.96 21.09 -0.66
N LEU A 291 -12.99 21.35 -1.97
CA LEU A 291 -13.29 22.65 -2.54
C LEU A 291 -14.66 23.17 -2.08
N TYR A 292 -15.68 22.31 -2.13
CA TYR A 292 -17.03 22.65 -1.70
C TYR A 292 -17.09 23.06 -0.23
N VAL A 293 -16.47 22.26 0.69
CA VAL A 293 -16.48 22.55 2.14
C VAL A 293 -15.70 23.82 2.45
N ALA A 294 -14.60 24.08 1.75
CA ALA A 294 -13.82 25.30 1.91
C ALA A 294 -14.58 26.55 1.42
N LEU A 295 -15.31 26.48 0.30
CA LEU A 295 -16.19 27.54 -0.17
C LEU A 295 -17.36 27.79 0.79
N GLU A 296 -17.98 26.73 1.33
CA GLU A 296 -19.08 26.85 2.30
C GLU A 296 -18.60 27.59 3.57
N ASN A 297 -17.34 27.41 4.00
CA ASN A 297 -16.78 28.15 5.12
C ASN A 297 -16.75 29.67 4.89
N ILE A 298 -16.50 30.11 3.65
CA ILE A 298 -16.45 31.55 3.31
C ILE A 298 -17.86 32.15 3.22
N ILE A 299 -18.81 31.41 2.60
CA ILE A 299 -20.18 31.90 2.37
C ILE A 299 -21.00 31.92 3.65
N GLY A 300 -20.77 30.97 4.54
CA GLY A 300 -21.46 30.82 5.82
C GLY A 300 -21.89 29.39 6.07
N ALA A 301 -21.07 28.68 6.82
CA ALA A 301 -21.26 27.28 7.15
C ALA A 301 -22.48 27.05 8.05
N LYS A 302 -23.35 26.12 7.66
CA LYS A 302 -24.46 25.65 8.49
C LYS A 302 -24.05 24.38 9.25
N VAL A 303 -23.72 24.53 10.53
CA VAL A 303 -23.23 23.44 11.38
C VAL A 303 -24.16 22.22 11.39
N GLU A 304 -25.47 22.45 11.30
CA GLU A 304 -26.51 21.41 11.35
C GLU A 304 -26.44 20.42 10.18
N ARG A 305 -25.85 20.82 9.03
CA ARG A 305 -25.71 19.97 7.83
C ARG A 305 -24.36 19.27 7.74
N ARG A 306 -23.40 19.62 8.57
CA ARG A 306 -22.01 19.12 8.50
C ARG A 306 -21.90 17.62 8.64
N TRP A 307 -22.71 17.00 9.48
CA TRP A 307 -22.71 15.55 9.63
C TRP A 307 -23.15 14.83 8.33
N VAL A 308 -24.12 15.38 7.59
CA VAL A 308 -24.54 14.82 6.29
C VAL A 308 -23.43 14.94 5.26
N ILE A 309 -22.79 16.10 5.19
CA ILE A 309 -21.66 16.36 4.29
C ILE A 309 -20.52 15.39 4.64
N ALA A 310 -20.14 15.29 5.90
CA ALA A 310 -19.08 14.36 6.33
C ALA A 310 -19.40 12.89 5.99
N LEU A 311 -20.65 12.47 6.17
CA LEU A 311 -21.10 11.13 5.82
C LEU A 311 -21.00 10.87 4.32
N MET A 312 -21.48 11.81 3.47
CA MET A 312 -21.39 11.68 2.01
C MET A 312 -19.92 11.63 1.54
N LEU A 313 -19.08 12.48 2.12
CA LEU A 313 -17.67 12.51 1.81
C LEU A 313 -16.93 11.25 2.27
N GLY A 314 -17.29 10.70 3.44
CA GLY A 314 -16.77 9.43 3.91
C GLY A 314 -17.04 8.28 2.93
N LEU A 315 -18.25 8.23 2.34
CA LEU A 315 -18.57 7.24 1.31
C LEU A 315 -17.65 7.37 0.08
N VAL A 316 -17.34 8.59 -0.36
CA VAL A 316 -16.45 8.81 -1.52
C VAL A 316 -15.02 8.43 -1.16
N HIS A 317 -14.50 8.89 0.00
CA HIS A 317 -13.12 8.64 0.42
C HIS A 317 -12.82 7.15 0.63
N GLY A 318 -13.78 6.36 1.14
CA GLY A 318 -13.60 4.93 1.35
C GLY A 318 -13.37 4.14 0.05
N PHE A 319 -13.86 4.63 -1.09
CA PHE A 319 -13.53 4.05 -2.39
C PHE A 319 -12.09 4.35 -2.83
N ALA A 320 -11.57 5.55 -2.56
CA ALA A 320 -10.23 5.93 -2.99
C ALA A 320 -9.15 5.00 -2.45
N PHE A 321 -9.23 4.70 -1.15
CA PHE A 321 -8.24 3.85 -0.50
C PHE A 321 -8.37 2.37 -0.86
N SER A 322 -9.52 1.94 -1.39
CA SER A 322 -9.79 0.54 -1.66
C SER A 322 -8.80 -0.13 -2.63
N PHE A 323 -8.24 0.64 -3.57
CA PHE A 323 -7.24 0.13 -4.52
C PHE A 323 -5.90 -0.13 -3.85
N GLN A 324 -5.46 0.78 -2.99
CA GLN A 324 -4.23 0.64 -2.22
C GLN A 324 -4.38 -0.45 -1.14
N LEU A 325 -5.55 -0.51 -0.50
CA LEU A 325 -5.86 -1.51 0.53
C LEU A 325 -5.82 -2.94 -0.01
N LYS A 326 -6.17 -3.20 -1.28
CA LYS A 326 -6.05 -4.54 -1.86
C LYS A 326 -4.63 -5.10 -1.75
N GLN A 327 -3.62 -4.26 -1.88
CA GLN A 327 -2.22 -4.65 -1.69
C GLN A 327 -1.89 -4.89 -0.22
N GLU A 328 -2.42 -4.07 0.68
CA GLU A 328 -2.22 -4.24 2.12
C GLU A 328 -2.96 -5.47 2.69
N LEU A 329 -4.14 -5.80 2.18
CA LEU A 329 -4.98 -6.91 2.67
C LEU A 329 -4.31 -8.30 2.53
N GLN A 330 -3.32 -8.45 1.64
CA GLN A 330 -2.51 -9.67 1.59
C GLN A 330 -1.85 -10.00 2.94
N PHE A 331 -1.53 -8.98 3.75
CA PHE A 331 -0.91 -9.14 5.07
C PHE A 331 -1.93 -9.42 6.20
N ALA A 332 -3.21 -9.41 5.90
CA ALA A 332 -4.26 -9.75 6.87
C ALA A 332 -4.37 -11.26 7.14
N GLY A 333 -3.79 -12.09 6.28
CA GLY A 333 -3.93 -13.53 6.35
C GLY A 333 -5.39 -13.97 6.21
N GLY A 334 -5.88 -14.81 7.12
CA GLY A 334 -7.29 -15.20 7.18
C GLY A 334 -8.22 -14.20 7.88
N HIS A 335 -7.70 -13.04 8.35
CA HIS A 335 -8.40 -12.13 9.27
C HIS A 335 -8.88 -10.84 8.59
N LEU A 336 -9.46 -10.96 7.38
CA LEU A 336 -9.90 -9.82 6.56
C LEU A 336 -10.78 -8.84 7.31
N LEU A 337 -11.86 -9.30 7.96
CA LEU A 337 -12.77 -8.41 8.69
C LEU A 337 -12.08 -7.73 9.87
N THR A 338 -11.26 -8.48 10.62
CA THR A 338 -10.47 -7.92 11.73
C THR A 338 -9.54 -6.81 11.22
N ALA A 339 -8.86 -7.03 10.10
CA ALA A 339 -7.99 -6.04 9.48
C ALA A 339 -8.75 -4.78 9.06
N LEU A 340 -9.92 -4.93 8.42
CA LEU A 340 -10.75 -3.80 8.00
C LEU A 340 -11.27 -2.97 9.18
N PHE A 341 -11.77 -3.62 10.24
CA PHE A 341 -12.20 -2.92 11.46
C PHE A 341 -11.03 -2.26 12.19
N ALA A 342 -9.90 -2.94 12.28
CA ALA A 342 -8.68 -2.41 12.89
C ALA A 342 -8.15 -1.19 12.13
N PHE A 343 -8.14 -1.23 10.79
CA PHE A 343 -7.79 -0.08 9.96
C PHE A 343 -8.67 1.13 10.25
N ASN A 344 -10.00 0.94 10.28
CA ASN A 344 -10.92 2.03 10.56
C ASN A 344 -10.80 2.56 12.01
N ALA A 345 -10.44 1.71 12.98
CA ALA A 345 -10.09 2.17 14.32
C ALA A 345 -8.82 3.06 14.31
N GLY A 346 -7.81 2.69 13.50
CA GLY A 346 -6.62 3.51 13.27
C GLY A 346 -6.96 4.86 12.63
N VAL A 347 -7.81 4.87 11.61
CA VAL A 347 -8.34 6.08 10.96
C VAL A 347 -8.99 7.00 12.00
N GLU A 348 -9.89 6.48 12.83
CA GLU A 348 -10.57 7.26 13.88
C GLU A 348 -9.58 7.87 14.88
N VAL A 349 -8.61 7.08 15.35
CA VAL A 349 -7.56 7.57 16.26
C VAL A 349 -6.74 8.68 15.61
N GLY A 350 -6.34 8.52 14.35
CA GLY A 350 -5.60 9.51 13.58
C GLY A 350 -6.37 10.82 13.44
N GLN A 351 -7.66 10.75 13.09
CA GLN A 351 -8.53 11.91 12.96
C GLN A 351 -8.74 12.64 14.28
N LEU A 352 -8.98 11.91 15.37
CA LEU A 352 -9.12 12.50 16.72
C LEU A 352 -7.82 13.19 17.15
N LEU A 353 -6.66 12.61 16.88
CA LEU A 353 -5.37 13.25 17.14
C LEU A 353 -5.25 14.58 16.37
N VAL A 354 -5.57 14.59 15.08
CA VAL A 354 -5.55 15.81 14.26
C VAL A 354 -6.49 16.87 14.83
N LEU A 355 -7.70 16.50 15.25
CA LEU A 355 -8.64 17.44 15.90
C LEU A 355 -8.07 18.03 17.19
N ILE A 356 -7.46 17.20 18.04
CA ILE A 356 -6.86 17.63 19.32
C ILE A 356 -5.72 18.64 19.06
N LEU A 357 -4.97 18.47 17.96
CA LEU A 357 -3.88 19.38 17.60
C LEU A 357 -4.37 20.65 16.89
N VAL A 358 -5.28 20.53 15.93
CA VAL A 358 -5.72 21.64 15.07
C VAL A 358 -6.65 22.61 15.81
N VAL A 359 -7.57 22.11 16.65
CA VAL A 359 -8.53 22.97 17.37
C VAL A 359 -7.83 24.02 18.26
N PRO A 360 -6.86 23.68 19.12
CA PRO A 360 -6.12 24.68 19.89
C PRO A 360 -5.34 25.68 19.04
N VAL A 361 -4.71 25.20 17.95
CA VAL A 361 -3.94 26.04 17.03
C VAL A 361 -4.83 27.08 16.38
N LEU A 362 -6.00 26.67 15.85
CA LEU A 362 -6.96 27.61 15.27
C LEU A 362 -7.56 28.56 16.33
N ASN A 363 -7.83 28.08 17.53
CA ASN A 363 -8.29 28.95 18.63
C ASN A 363 -7.24 30.02 19.01
N ALA A 364 -5.94 29.66 18.98
CA ALA A 364 -4.87 30.62 19.20
C ALA A 364 -4.77 31.62 18.04
N LEU A 365 -4.85 31.16 16.79
CA LEU A 365 -4.85 32.00 15.61
C LEU A 365 -5.97 33.03 15.64
N PHE A 366 -7.20 32.61 15.95
CA PHE A 366 -8.38 33.50 15.98
C PHE A 366 -8.46 34.42 17.21
N ARG A 367 -7.53 34.32 18.17
CA ARG A 367 -7.30 35.35 19.18
C ARG A 367 -6.49 36.53 18.63
N ILE A 368 -5.68 36.30 17.60
CA ILE A 368 -4.79 37.30 17.01
C ILE A 368 -5.43 37.91 15.75
N VAL A 369 -6.08 37.08 14.92
CA VAL A 369 -6.71 37.45 13.65
C VAL A 369 -8.25 37.46 13.82
N PRO A 370 -8.97 38.49 13.32
CA PRO A 370 -10.44 38.47 13.31
C PRO A 370 -10.97 37.19 12.68
N GLU A 371 -11.93 36.54 13.31
CA GLU A 371 -12.42 35.22 12.97
C GLU A 371 -12.84 35.10 11.47
N ARG A 372 -13.59 36.10 10.99
CA ARG A 372 -14.02 36.12 9.59
C ARG A 372 -12.83 36.19 8.60
N MET A 373 -11.83 37.04 8.92
CA MET A 373 -10.63 37.16 8.08
C MET A 373 -9.82 35.89 8.10
N GLY A 374 -9.57 35.31 9.27
CA GLY A 374 -8.83 34.06 9.41
C GLY A 374 -9.52 32.89 8.70
N THR A 375 -10.86 32.80 8.82
CA THR A 375 -11.66 31.79 8.07
C THR A 375 -11.48 31.95 6.56
N ILE A 376 -11.55 33.18 6.03
CA ILE A 376 -11.36 33.44 4.61
C ILE A 376 -9.95 33.07 4.17
N ILE A 377 -8.92 33.49 4.91
CA ILE A 377 -7.52 33.23 4.54
C ILE A 377 -7.21 31.73 4.51
N VAL A 378 -7.56 31.00 5.58
CA VAL A 378 -7.29 29.56 5.66
C VAL A 378 -8.12 28.80 4.62
N SER A 379 -9.39 29.16 4.45
CA SER A 379 -10.24 28.52 3.42
C SER A 379 -9.76 28.82 2.01
N ALA A 380 -9.26 30.03 1.72
CA ALA A 380 -8.71 30.39 0.41
C ALA A 380 -7.45 29.57 0.09
N PHE A 381 -6.58 29.31 1.07
CA PHE A 381 -5.44 28.41 0.91
C PHE A 381 -5.89 26.98 0.55
N VAL A 382 -6.90 26.46 1.25
CA VAL A 382 -7.46 25.13 0.93
C VAL A 382 -8.11 25.12 -0.45
N ILE A 383 -8.87 26.16 -0.81
CA ILE A 383 -9.48 26.31 -2.15
C ILE A 383 -8.40 26.25 -3.24
N HIS A 384 -7.31 26.99 -3.05
CA HIS A 384 -6.20 27.01 -4.01
C HIS A 384 -5.61 25.60 -4.22
N THR A 385 -5.31 24.89 -3.13
CA THR A 385 -4.78 23.53 -3.20
C THR A 385 -5.77 22.56 -3.84
N ALA A 386 -7.04 22.59 -3.40
CA ALA A 386 -8.10 21.73 -3.92
C ALA A 386 -8.38 22.00 -5.41
N TRP A 387 -8.25 23.25 -5.86
CA TRP A 387 -8.39 23.62 -7.28
C TRP A 387 -7.29 22.98 -8.14
N HIS A 388 -6.04 23.04 -7.70
CA HIS A 388 -4.95 22.37 -8.41
C HIS A 388 -5.17 20.85 -8.51
N TRP A 389 -5.59 20.23 -7.43
CA TRP A 389 -5.92 18.80 -7.44
C TRP A 389 -7.10 18.49 -8.36
N LEU A 390 -8.13 19.34 -8.35
CA LEU A 390 -9.29 19.18 -9.22
C LEU A 390 -8.91 19.24 -10.70
N THR A 391 -8.06 20.20 -11.10
CA THR A 391 -7.60 20.31 -12.48
C THR A 391 -6.75 19.12 -12.90
N GLU A 392 -5.77 18.72 -12.07
CA GLU A 392 -4.87 17.59 -12.35
C GLU A 392 -5.64 16.26 -12.47
N ARG A 393 -6.47 15.95 -11.47
CA ARG A 393 -7.24 14.70 -11.43
C ARG A 393 -8.37 14.68 -12.44
N GLY A 394 -8.97 15.83 -12.71
CA GLY A 394 -9.98 16.00 -13.78
C GLY A 394 -9.39 15.78 -15.17
N GLU A 395 -8.17 16.26 -15.44
CA GLU A 395 -7.46 15.99 -16.70
C GLU A 395 -7.14 14.49 -16.83
N GLN A 396 -6.73 13.83 -15.75
CA GLN A 396 -6.52 12.37 -15.76
C GLN A 396 -7.81 11.62 -16.07
N LEU A 397 -8.93 12.01 -15.45
CA LEU A 397 -10.25 11.41 -15.71
C LEU A 397 -10.68 11.57 -17.17
N MET A 398 -10.47 12.76 -17.76
CA MET A 398 -10.83 13.04 -19.16
C MET A 398 -10.01 12.23 -20.19
N ARG A 399 -8.91 11.59 -19.80
CA ARG A 399 -8.16 10.68 -20.69
C ARG A 399 -8.88 9.34 -20.91
N PHE A 400 -9.85 9.01 -20.06
CA PHE A 400 -10.63 7.79 -20.21
C PHE A 400 -11.91 8.07 -21.00
N PRO A 401 -12.32 7.17 -21.91
CA PRO A 401 -13.63 7.28 -22.55
C PRO A 401 -14.71 7.19 -21.49
N LEU A 402 -15.73 8.05 -21.63
CA LEU A 402 -16.91 7.99 -20.75
C LEU A 402 -17.49 6.57 -20.79
N PRO A 403 -17.79 5.98 -19.62
CA PRO A 403 -18.36 4.64 -19.59
C PRO A 403 -19.67 4.62 -20.37
N THR A 404 -19.77 3.72 -21.35
CA THR A 404 -21.04 3.44 -22.00
C THR A 404 -22.00 2.85 -20.97
N LEU A 405 -23.20 3.38 -20.87
CA LEU A 405 -24.26 2.86 -19.99
C LEU A 405 -24.78 1.53 -20.58
N ASP A 406 -23.95 0.49 -20.46
CA ASP A 406 -24.38 -0.87 -20.76
C ASP A 406 -25.19 -1.46 -19.60
N ALA A 407 -25.80 -2.63 -19.81
CA ALA A 407 -26.62 -3.30 -18.80
C ALA A 407 -25.83 -3.61 -17.50
N ALA A 408 -24.53 -3.84 -17.60
CA ALA A 408 -23.66 -4.13 -16.45
C ALA A 408 -23.38 -2.86 -15.63
N ALA A 409 -23.11 -1.73 -16.31
CA ALA A 409 -22.96 -0.44 -15.66
C ALA A 409 -24.27 0.01 -14.97
N LEU A 410 -25.42 -0.20 -15.63
CA LEU A 410 -26.73 0.12 -15.06
C LEU A 410 -27.03 -0.75 -13.83
N ALA A 411 -26.73 -2.06 -13.87
CA ALA A 411 -26.88 -2.95 -12.74
C ALA A 411 -25.96 -2.58 -11.58
N SER A 412 -24.74 -2.11 -11.86
CA SER A 412 -23.82 -1.60 -10.84
C SER A 412 -24.35 -0.31 -10.21
N LEU A 413 -24.80 0.65 -11.00
CA LEU A 413 -25.39 1.91 -10.51
C LEU A 413 -26.63 1.66 -9.64
N THR A 414 -27.54 0.76 -10.06
CA THR A 414 -28.72 0.41 -9.26
C THR A 414 -28.34 -0.25 -7.94
N ARG A 415 -27.33 -1.14 -7.93
CA ARG A 415 -26.84 -1.77 -6.70
C ARG A 415 -26.30 -0.73 -5.71
N TRP A 416 -25.53 0.23 -6.18
CA TRP A 416 -24.99 1.30 -5.35
C TRP A 416 -26.06 2.29 -4.89
N ALA A 417 -27.06 2.57 -5.71
CA ALA A 417 -28.22 3.35 -5.31
C ALA A 417 -28.99 2.67 -4.16
N PHE A 418 -29.17 1.34 -4.21
CA PHE A 418 -29.78 0.59 -3.11
C PHE A 418 -28.94 0.64 -1.83
N VAL A 419 -27.61 0.50 -1.92
CA VAL A 419 -26.71 0.63 -0.76
C VAL A 419 -26.83 2.02 -0.14
N LEU A 420 -26.82 3.07 -0.95
CA LEU A 420 -26.99 4.45 -0.50
C LEU A 420 -28.34 4.66 0.21
N VAL A 421 -29.43 4.19 -0.39
CA VAL A 421 -30.79 4.26 0.22
C VAL A 421 -30.82 3.51 1.54
N ALA A 422 -30.22 2.32 1.61
CA ALA A 422 -30.16 1.53 2.85
C ALA A 422 -29.39 2.26 3.96
N VAL A 423 -28.26 2.89 3.63
CA VAL A 423 -27.45 3.68 4.59
C VAL A 423 -28.23 4.89 5.09
N VAL A 424 -28.89 5.62 4.19
CA VAL A 424 -29.71 6.78 4.55
C VAL A 424 -30.90 6.36 5.41
N ALA A 425 -31.59 5.26 5.06
CA ALA A 425 -32.69 4.72 5.84
C ALA A 425 -32.26 4.27 7.23
N LEU A 426 -31.08 3.60 7.34
CA LEU A 426 -30.52 3.20 8.63
C LEU A 426 -30.19 4.43 9.49
N GLY A 427 -29.55 5.45 8.92
CA GLY A 427 -29.29 6.70 9.61
C GLY A 427 -30.55 7.40 10.10
N TRP A 428 -31.61 7.40 9.28
CA TRP A 428 -32.93 7.93 9.67
C TRP A 428 -33.56 7.14 10.79
N VAL A 429 -33.56 5.80 10.73
CA VAL A 429 -34.08 4.94 11.79
C VAL A 429 -33.35 5.17 13.12
N VAL A 430 -31.99 5.24 13.08
CA VAL A 430 -31.19 5.53 14.27
C VAL A 430 -31.55 6.90 14.85
N ASN A 431 -31.76 7.91 14.03
CA ASN A 431 -32.14 9.24 14.47
C ASN A 431 -33.54 9.24 15.11
N VAL A 432 -34.52 8.57 14.51
CA VAL A 432 -35.89 8.44 15.05
C VAL A 432 -35.88 7.71 16.39
N VAL A 433 -35.12 6.61 16.51
CA VAL A 433 -34.98 5.86 17.76
C VAL A 433 -34.33 6.72 18.86
N ARG A 434 -33.33 7.54 18.53
CA ARG A 434 -32.70 8.49 19.47
C ARG A 434 -33.70 9.57 19.93
N GLN A 435 -34.45 10.16 19.02
CA GLN A 435 -35.45 11.17 19.35
C GLN A 435 -36.56 10.59 20.23
N ASN A 436 -37.04 9.39 19.96
CA ASN A 436 -38.04 8.72 20.79
C ASN A 436 -37.51 8.41 22.19
N ARG A 437 -36.24 8.03 22.35
CA ARG A 437 -35.63 7.81 23.68
C ARG A 437 -35.50 9.09 24.48
N THR A 438 -35.17 10.22 23.87
CA THR A 438 -35.13 11.52 24.56
C THR A 438 -36.51 11.97 25.00
N HIS A 439 -37.53 11.80 24.17
CA HIS A 439 -38.91 12.14 24.56
C HIS A 439 -39.44 11.28 25.71
N VAL A 440 -39.13 9.97 25.71
CA VAL A 440 -39.52 9.08 26.84
C VAL A 440 -38.79 9.44 28.11
N ALA A 441 -37.50 9.80 28.06
CA ALA A 441 -36.73 10.21 29.23
C ALA A 441 -37.24 11.54 29.82
N ASP A 442 -37.63 12.49 28.98
CA ASP A 442 -38.21 13.78 29.42
C ASP A 442 -39.61 13.61 30.01
N ALA A 443 -40.44 12.72 29.39
CA ALA A 443 -41.76 12.39 29.96
C ALA A 443 -41.64 11.73 31.34
N THR A 444 -40.70 10.79 31.49
CA THR A 444 -40.46 10.14 32.80
C THR A 444 -39.96 11.09 33.86
N ARG A 445 -39.08 12.04 33.53
CA ARG A 445 -38.64 13.13 34.43
C ARG A 445 -39.77 14.05 34.85
N THR A 446 -40.67 14.35 33.89
CA THR A 446 -41.81 15.24 34.17
C THR A 446 -42.82 14.60 35.12
N ILE A 447 -43.06 13.28 35.01
CA ILE A 447 -43.92 12.50 35.90
C ILE A 447 -43.30 12.43 37.31
N SER A 448 -42.00 12.04 37.40
CA SER A 448 -41.29 11.98 38.69
C SER A 448 -41.25 13.32 39.43
N ASN A 449 -41.07 14.44 38.74
CA ASN A 449 -41.11 15.78 39.33
C ASN A 449 -42.54 16.22 39.75
N ARG A 450 -43.61 15.68 39.12
CA ARG A 450 -44.98 15.91 39.56
C ARG A 450 -45.32 15.11 40.80
N GLU A 451 -44.90 13.88 40.91
CA GLU A 451 -45.09 13.03 42.08
C GLU A 451 -44.36 13.59 43.29
N ALA A 452 -43.09 14.03 43.14
CA ALA A 452 -42.33 14.66 44.19
C ALA A 452 -42.97 15.96 44.72
N ARG A 453 -43.62 16.75 43.86
CA ARG A 453 -44.37 17.97 44.29
C ARG A 453 -45.71 17.68 44.94
N SER A 454 -46.37 16.57 44.59
CA SER A 454 -47.64 16.17 45.26
C SER A 454 -47.40 15.69 46.67
N ASP A 455 -46.28 15.01 46.94
CA ASP A 455 -45.91 14.55 48.28
C ASP A 455 -45.45 15.67 49.19
N GLU A 456 -44.86 16.76 48.63
CA GLU A 456 -44.44 17.96 49.40
C GLU A 456 -45.63 18.86 49.87
N HIS A 457 -46.81 18.70 49.20
CA HIS A 457 -48.03 19.42 49.58
C HIS A 457 -49.00 18.58 50.48
N ALA A 458 -48.65 17.35 50.79
CA ALA A 458 -49.43 16.44 51.61
C ALA A 458 -48.94 16.38 53.10
N HIS A 459 -47.89 17.09 53.43
CA HIS A 459 -47.36 17.28 54.75
C HIS A 459 -47.52 18.76 55.17
#